data_a5ef3e1b3b64bd9f66ded1016a876be0
#
_entry.id   a5ef3e1b3b64bd9f66ded1016a876be0
#
_cell.length_a   1.000
_cell.length_b   1.000
_cell.length_c   1.000
_cell.angle_alpha   90.00
_cell.angle_beta   90.00
_cell.angle_gamma   90.00
#
_symmetry.space_group_name_H-M   'P 1'
#
loop_
_entity.id
_entity.type
_entity.pdbx_description
1 polymer ?
#
loop_
_entity_poly.entity_id
_entity_poly.type
_entity_poly.pdbx_seq_one_letter_code
_entity_poly.pdbx_strand_id
1 'polypeptide(L)'
;EVGRKCAARGGGIEQGTLSILLRVESAEAVFRVTEIIAASESVAQVGLDESDLSASVGISSLSEYDPFVYARGRMAIEATAAGVQPIGIAHPLGTLPRLLSGDDMLKVATDSKNLGLKGIICPHPSWVSSVNTAFTPTESQVDFYTQVRDVFAQAIAAGTAAVPFAGRMIDVPVDEWAKVVIATSTACSLRDSEKQTALEAASA
;
A
#
# COMPACT_ATOMS: atom_id res chain seq x y z
N GLU A 1 22.44 3.89 -7.42
CA GLU A 1 23.68 3.41 -8.06
C GLU A 1 23.41 2.50 -9.26
N VAL A 2 22.42 1.60 -9.17
CA VAL A 2 22.06 0.68 -10.28
C VAL A 2 21.59 1.46 -11.51
N GLY A 3 20.68 2.43 -11.35
CA GLY A 3 20.19 3.25 -12.46
C GLY A 3 21.29 4.07 -13.13
N ARG A 4 22.23 4.63 -12.36
CA ARG A 4 23.42 5.34 -12.90
C ARG A 4 24.34 4.41 -13.67
N LYS A 5 24.55 3.16 -13.22
CA LYS A 5 25.39 2.17 -13.93
C LYS A 5 24.75 1.71 -15.23
N CYS A 6 23.41 1.60 -15.30
CA CYS A 6 22.69 1.26 -16.54
C CYS A 6 22.79 2.39 -17.57
N ALA A 7 22.59 3.63 -17.16
CA ALA A 7 22.73 4.79 -18.05
C ALA A 7 24.17 4.96 -18.57
N ALA A 8 25.18 4.78 -17.72
CA ALA A 8 26.60 4.86 -18.08
C ALA A 8 27.06 3.77 -19.06
N ARG A 9 26.32 2.66 -19.17
CA ARG A 9 26.62 1.56 -20.12
C ARG A 9 25.90 1.67 -21.46
N GLY A 10 25.26 2.78 -21.77
CA GLY A 10 24.55 3.00 -23.02
C GLY A 10 23.25 2.20 -23.17
N GLY A 11 22.69 1.72 -22.06
CA GLY A 11 21.47 0.91 -22.05
C GLY A 11 20.17 1.64 -22.38
N GLY A 12 20.22 2.89 -22.78
CA GLY A 12 19.05 3.66 -23.25
C GLY A 12 17.99 3.99 -22.16
N ILE A 13 18.28 3.68 -20.89
CA ILE A 13 17.36 3.98 -19.76
C ILE A 13 17.69 5.38 -19.23
N GLU A 14 16.74 6.27 -19.34
CA GLU A 14 16.87 7.64 -18.78
C GLU A 14 16.98 7.59 -17.26
N GLN A 15 17.81 8.49 -16.69
CA GLN A 15 17.97 8.58 -15.23
C GLN A 15 16.63 8.97 -14.60
N GLY A 16 16.20 8.24 -13.56
CA GLY A 16 14.91 8.44 -12.89
C GLY A 16 13.77 7.54 -13.40
N THR A 17 13.97 6.80 -14.50
CA THR A 17 12.95 5.88 -15.04
C THR A 17 12.76 4.63 -14.17
N LEU A 18 13.81 4.21 -13.43
CA LEU A 18 13.75 3.01 -12.58
C LEU A 18 13.32 3.39 -11.16
N SER A 19 12.26 2.78 -10.70
CA SER A 19 11.83 2.80 -9.30
C SER A 19 12.37 1.59 -8.54
N ILE A 20 12.75 1.80 -7.29
CA ILE A 20 13.27 0.75 -6.41
C ILE A 20 12.19 0.40 -5.39
N LEU A 21 11.91 -0.89 -5.28
CA LEU A 21 11.17 -1.49 -4.19
C LEU A 21 12.18 -2.11 -3.22
N LEU A 22 12.22 -1.60 -2.00
CA LEU A 22 13.10 -2.11 -0.95
C LEU A 22 12.43 -3.25 -0.19
N ARG A 23 13.24 -4.23 0.21
CA ARG A 23 12.85 -5.27 1.16
C ARG A 23 13.69 -5.14 2.42
N VAL A 24 13.02 -5.02 3.56
CA VAL A 24 13.64 -4.97 4.89
C VAL A 24 13.64 -6.38 5.45
N GLU A 25 14.83 -6.94 5.64
CA GLU A 25 15.06 -8.38 5.85
C GLU A 25 15.80 -8.69 7.15
N SER A 26 16.24 -7.65 7.89
CA SER A 26 17.01 -7.84 9.11
C SER A 26 16.54 -6.97 10.26
N ALA A 27 16.80 -7.40 11.48
CA ALA A 27 16.49 -6.66 12.68
C ALA A 27 17.11 -5.25 12.68
N GLU A 28 18.35 -5.10 12.22
CA GLU A 28 19.01 -3.81 12.08
C GLU A 28 18.26 -2.90 11.09
N ALA A 29 17.87 -3.44 9.92
CA ALA A 29 17.19 -2.68 8.88
C ALA A 29 15.82 -2.16 9.33
N VAL A 30 15.10 -2.88 10.19
CA VAL A 30 13.81 -2.42 10.78
C VAL A 30 13.98 -1.10 11.53
N PHE A 31 15.13 -0.87 12.17
CA PHE A 31 15.41 0.36 12.92
C PHE A 31 16.05 1.47 12.07
N ARG A 32 16.33 1.19 10.80
CA ARG A 32 16.99 2.12 9.86
C ARG A 32 16.17 2.38 8.59
N VAL A 33 14.88 2.10 8.61
CA VAL A 33 14.00 2.23 7.42
C VAL A 33 14.10 3.61 6.81
N THR A 34 13.98 4.67 7.59
CA THR A 34 14.07 6.06 7.11
C THR A 34 15.44 6.37 6.49
N GLU A 35 16.52 5.89 7.11
CA GLU A 35 17.89 6.08 6.60
C GLU A 35 18.09 5.34 5.26
N ILE A 36 17.59 4.11 5.17
CA ILE A 36 17.68 3.29 3.95
C ILE A 36 16.89 3.93 2.81
N ILE A 37 15.68 4.43 3.09
CA ILE A 37 14.85 5.15 2.11
C ILE A 37 15.59 6.40 1.60
N ALA A 38 16.18 7.19 2.50
CA ALA A 38 16.88 8.41 2.16
C ALA A 38 18.15 8.21 1.31
N ALA A 39 18.64 6.97 1.20
CA ALA A 39 19.83 6.65 0.41
C ALA A 39 19.64 6.83 -1.10
N SER A 40 18.41 6.90 -1.61
CA SER A 40 18.13 7.14 -3.04
C SER A 40 16.72 7.69 -3.28
N GLU A 41 16.63 8.75 -4.09
CA GLU A 41 15.35 9.29 -4.58
C GLU A 41 14.56 8.32 -5.48
N SER A 42 15.20 7.26 -5.97
CA SER A 42 14.54 6.23 -6.77
C SER A 42 13.72 5.25 -5.92
N VAL A 43 13.81 5.30 -4.59
CA VAL A 43 13.01 4.43 -3.71
C VAL A 43 11.55 4.89 -3.75
N ALA A 44 10.68 4.05 -4.30
CA ALA A 44 9.25 4.32 -4.42
C ALA A 44 8.41 3.49 -3.43
N GLN A 45 8.90 2.33 -3.06
CA GLN A 45 8.18 1.39 -2.20
C GLN A 45 9.12 0.70 -1.22
N VAL A 46 8.59 0.35 -0.05
CA VAL A 46 9.31 -0.45 0.95
C VAL A 46 8.37 -1.46 1.61
N GLY A 47 8.87 -2.65 1.84
CA GLY A 47 8.16 -3.74 2.52
C GLY A 47 9.06 -4.60 3.37
N LEU A 48 8.49 -5.34 4.32
CA LEU A 48 9.22 -6.35 5.08
C LEU A 48 9.32 -7.65 4.27
N ASP A 49 10.46 -8.33 4.35
CA ASP A 49 10.55 -9.75 4.12
C ASP A 49 10.54 -10.49 5.46
N GLU A 50 9.38 -11.00 5.82
CA GLU A 50 9.19 -11.60 7.14
C GLU A 50 9.84 -12.97 7.27
N SER A 51 10.07 -13.65 6.17
CA SER A 51 10.81 -14.92 6.14
C SER A 51 12.25 -14.71 6.58
N ASP A 52 12.95 -13.79 5.91
CA ASP A 52 14.35 -13.49 6.19
C ASP A 52 14.50 -12.74 7.53
N LEU A 53 13.55 -11.86 7.85
CA LEU A 53 13.50 -11.20 9.15
C LEU A 53 13.34 -12.21 10.30
N SER A 54 12.52 -13.26 10.12
CA SER A 54 12.38 -14.35 11.10
C SER A 54 13.72 -15.01 11.40
N ALA A 55 14.48 -15.30 10.35
CA ALA A 55 15.83 -15.87 10.50
C ALA A 55 16.78 -14.88 11.22
N SER A 56 16.71 -13.60 10.88
CA SER A 56 17.55 -12.55 11.48
C SER A 56 17.31 -12.39 12.98
N VAL A 57 16.08 -12.56 13.47
CA VAL A 57 15.72 -12.42 14.89
C VAL A 57 15.64 -13.75 15.64
N GLY A 58 15.89 -14.88 14.95
CA GLY A 58 15.88 -16.22 15.55
C GLY A 58 14.50 -16.72 15.95
N ILE A 59 13.45 -16.31 15.24
CA ILE A 59 12.06 -16.72 15.48
C ILE A 59 11.70 -17.90 14.60
N SER A 60 11.01 -18.91 15.18
CA SER A 60 10.42 -19.97 14.38
C SER A 60 9.23 -19.44 13.59
N SER A 61 9.29 -19.57 12.30
CA SER A 61 8.24 -19.21 11.37
C SER A 61 6.98 -20.07 11.39
N LEU A 62 6.99 -21.13 12.17
CA LEU A 62 5.83 -22.02 12.35
C LEU A 62 4.96 -21.58 13.54
N SER A 63 5.31 -20.47 14.20
CA SER A 63 4.52 -19.93 15.31
C SER A 63 3.20 -19.35 14.81
N GLU A 64 2.09 -19.65 15.49
CA GLU A 64 0.81 -18.96 15.28
C GLU A 64 0.82 -17.52 15.84
N TYR A 65 1.80 -17.21 16.68
CA TYR A 65 2.00 -15.85 17.20
C TYR A 65 2.57 -14.95 16.10
N ASP A 66 2.03 -13.74 15.99
CA ASP A 66 2.53 -12.74 15.07
C ASP A 66 3.61 -11.84 15.72
N PRO A 67 4.89 -12.10 15.48
CA PRO A 67 5.96 -11.34 16.11
C PRO A 67 6.23 -9.98 15.43
N PHE A 68 5.66 -9.75 14.23
CA PHE A 68 6.02 -8.62 13.37
C PHE A 68 5.03 -7.47 13.36
N VAL A 69 3.99 -7.48 14.18
CA VAL A 69 3.02 -6.37 14.29
C VAL A 69 3.72 -5.03 14.48
N TYR A 70 4.71 -4.98 15.40
CA TYR A 70 5.50 -3.78 15.63
C TYR A 70 6.33 -3.37 14.40
N ALA A 71 7.05 -4.30 13.81
CA ALA A 71 7.91 -4.02 12.66
C ALA A 71 7.12 -3.52 11.45
N ARG A 72 5.95 -4.13 11.16
CA ARG A 72 5.04 -3.68 10.11
C ARG A 72 4.50 -2.28 10.37
N GLY A 73 3.99 -2.03 11.59
CA GLY A 73 3.45 -0.71 11.96
C GLY A 73 4.51 0.37 11.88
N ARG A 74 5.71 0.10 12.41
CA ARG A 74 6.84 1.02 12.33
C ARG A 74 7.22 1.31 10.87
N MET A 75 7.42 0.28 10.05
CA MET A 75 7.76 0.43 8.64
C MET A 75 6.70 1.24 7.88
N ALA A 76 5.42 0.99 8.13
CA ALA A 76 4.33 1.73 7.48
C ALA A 76 4.35 3.23 7.83
N ILE A 77 4.62 3.56 9.10
CA ILE A 77 4.71 4.95 9.57
C ILE A 77 5.95 5.65 8.99
N GLU A 78 7.13 5.03 9.08
CA GLU A 78 8.38 5.60 8.60
C GLU A 78 8.37 5.78 7.07
N ALA A 79 7.85 4.80 6.31
CA ALA A 79 7.69 4.91 4.86
C ALA A 79 6.75 6.06 4.47
N THR A 80 5.61 6.16 5.15
CA THR A 80 4.64 7.24 4.90
C THR A 80 5.24 8.61 5.22
N ALA A 81 5.98 8.73 6.33
CA ALA A 81 6.66 9.97 6.71
C ALA A 81 7.75 10.38 5.69
N ALA A 82 8.38 9.41 5.05
CA ALA A 82 9.36 9.63 3.98
C ALA A 82 8.74 9.84 2.58
N GLY A 83 7.40 9.81 2.45
CA GLY A 83 6.71 9.93 1.16
C GLY A 83 6.82 8.69 0.26
N VAL A 84 7.20 7.53 0.82
CA VAL A 84 7.37 6.26 0.13
C VAL A 84 6.20 5.33 0.46
N GLN A 85 5.76 4.53 -0.50
CA GLN A 85 4.62 3.64 -0.31
C GLN A 85 5.01 2.40 0.52
N PRO A 86 4.43 2.19 1.72
CA PRO A 86 4.58 0.94 2.45
C PRO A 86 3.77 -0.16 1.78
N ILE A 87 4.39 -1.31 1.54
CA ILE A 87 3.74 -2.49 0.95
C ILE A 87 4.02 -3.72 1.80
N GLY A 88 3.12 -4.69 1.74
CA GLY A 88 3.30 -5.94 2.49
C GLY A 88 1.99 -6.55 2.95
N ILE A 89 2.10 -7.54 3.82
CA ILE A 89 0.99 -8.32 4.34
C ILE A 89 0.93 -8.15 5.86
N ALA A 90 -0.25 -7.83 6.40
CA ALA A 90 -0.48 -7.71 7.85
C ALA A 90 -0.92 -9.05 8.45
N HIS A 91 -0.21 -10.13 8.11
CA HIS A 91 -0.51 -11.46 8.62
C HIS A 91 0.76 -12.30 8.68
N PRO A 92 0.99 -13.08 9.74
CA PRO A 92 2.10 -14.01 9.78
C PRO A 92 1.86 -15.14 8.77
N LEU A 93 2.57 -15.07 7.64
CA LEU A 93 2.47 -16.14 6.62
C LEU A 93 3.26 -17.38 7.00
N GLY A 94 4.07 -17.29 8.05
CA GLY A 94 5.05 -18.31 8.36
C GLY A 94 6.15 -18.41 7.28
N THR A 95 7.16 -19.24 7.48
CA THR A 95 8.23 -19.46 6.47
C THR A 95 7.80 -20.34 5.32
N LEU A 96 6.72 -21.09 5.47
CA LEU A 96 6.13 -21.83 4.36
C LEU A 96 4.90 -21.06 3.90
N PRO A 97 4.98 -20.33 2.79
CA PRO A 97 3.83 -19.59 2.28
C PRO A 97 2.71 -20.55 1.97
N ARG A 98 1.74 -20.63 2.87
CA ARG A 98 0.50 -21.33 2.63
C ARG A 98 -0.25 -20.55 1.54
N LEU A 99 -0.63 -21.24 0.48
CA LEU A 99 -1.56 -20.65 -0.49
C LEU A 99 -2.89 -20.40 0.23
N LEU A 100 -3.17 -19.13 0.46
CA LEU A 100 -4.44 -18.71 1.04
C LEU A 100 -5.56 -18.90 0.01
N SER A 101 -6.75 -19.28 0.47
CA SER A 101 -7.97 -19.23 -0.36
C SER A 101 -8.26 -17.78 -0.78
N GLY A 102 -9.16 -17.62 -1.75
CA GLY A 102 -9.58 -16.28 -2.19
C GLY A 102 -10.16 -15.44 -1.04
N ASP A 103 -11.00 -16.04 -0.19
CA ASP A 103 -11.64 -15.35 0.94
C ASP A 103 -10.64 -15.04 2.07
N ASP A 104 -9.75 -15.98 2.40
CA ASP A 104 -8.68 -15.75 3.37
C ASP A 104 -7.76 -14.63 2.88
N MET A 105 -7.41 -14.61 1.60
CA MET A 105 -6.57 -13.57 1.01
C MET A 105 -7.27 -12.21 1.01
N LEU A 106 -8.57 -12.16 0.77
CA LEU A 106 -9.37 -10.94 0.83
C LEU A 106 -9.31 -10.34 2.25
N LYS A 107 -9.47 -11.18 3.27
CA LYS A 107 -9.36 -10.76 4.67
C LYS A 107 -7.97 -10.22 4.98
N VAL A 108 -6.92 -10.95 4.65
CA VAL A 108 -5.51 -10.56 4.86
C VAL A 108 -5.19 -9.25 4.14
N ALA A 109 -5.66 -9.07 2.90
CA ALA A 109 -5.45 -7.85 2.13
C ALA A 109 -6.21 -6.66 2.76
N THR A 110 -7.41 -6.89 3.27
CA THR A 110 -8.20 -5.88 3.99
C THR A 110 -7.49 -5.44 5.28
N ASP A 111 -6.98 -6.39 6.07
CA ASP A 111 -6.21 -6.10 7.29
C ASP A 111 -4.92 -5.33 6.95
N SER A 112 -4.26 -5.69 5.85
CA SER A 112 -3.06 -4.98 5.35
C SER A 112 -3.36 -3.53 4.98
N LYS A 113 -4.45 -3.28 4.24
CA LYS A 113 -4.93 -1.93 3.94
C LYS A 113 -5.23 -1.13 5.22
N ASN A 114 -5.89 -1.77 6.19
CA ASN A 114 -6.25 -1.12 7.46
C ASN A 114 -5.02 -0.80 8.33
N LEU A 115 -3.92 -1.54 8.19
CA LEU A 115 -2.63 -1.21 8.80
C LEU A 115 -1.94 0.01 8.13
N GLY A 116 -2.42 0.46 6.99
CA GLY A 116 -1.85 1.59 6.24
C GLY A 116 -0.97 1.18 5.06
N LEU A 117 -0.85 -0.12 4.78
CA LEU A 117 -0.13 -0.58 3.59
C LEU A 117 -0.89 -0.19 2.31
N LYS A 118 -0.15 0.03 1.23
CA LYS A 118 -0.69 0.54 -0.05
C LYS A 118 -0.77 -0.52 -1.14
N GLY A 119 -0.29 -1.72 -0.87
CA GLY A 119 -0.31 -2.85 -1.79
C GLY A 119 0.36 -4.07 -1.20
N ILE A 120 0.28 -5.18 -1.94
CA ILE A 120 0.85 -6.48 -1.58
C ILE A 120 1.64 -7.01 -2.76
N ILE A 121 2.82 -7.56 -2.50
CA ILE A 121 3.53 -8.38 -3.48
C ILE A 121 2.87 -9.75 -3.47
N CYS A 122 2.28 -10.14 -4.61
CA CYS A 122 1.60 -11.41 -4.76
C CYS A 122 2.57 -12.48 -5.29
N PRO A 123 3.05 -13.41 -4.46
CA PRO A 123 3.91 -14.50 -4.92
C PRO A 123 3.16 -15.50 -5.82
N HIS A 124 1.83 -15.51 -5.78
CA HIS A 124 1.00 -16.35 -6.62
C HIS A 124 -0.12 -15.56 -7.32
N PRO A 125 -0.38 -15.81 -8.61
CA PRO A 125 -1.39 -15.06 -9.38
C PRO A 125 -2.82 -15.14 -8.82
N SER A 126 -3.19 -16.23 -8.14
CA SER A 126 -4.51 -16.40 -7.54
C SER A 126 -4.85 -15.35 -6.47
N TRP A 127 -3.86 -14.65 -5.92
CA TRP A 127 -4.08 -13.63 -4.90
C TRP A 127 -4.45 -12.27 -5.48
N VAL A 128 -4.09 -12.01 -6.74
CA VAL A 128 -4.22 -10.70 -7.39
C VAL A 128 -5.64 -10.16 -7.33
N SER A 129 -6.63 -11.01 -7.64
CA SER A 129 -8.05 -10.59 -7.63
C SER A 129 -8.50 -10.14 -6.24
N SER A 130 -8.24 -10.95 -5.20
CA SER A 130 -8.62 -10.63 -3.82
C SER A 130 -7.91 -9.38 -3.30
N VAL A 131 -6.62 -9.21 -3.64
CA VAL A 131 -5.85 -8.02 -3.28
C VAL A 131 -6.43 -6.78 -3.97
N ASN A 132 -6.68 -6.83 -5.27
CA ASN A 132 -7.28 -5.70 -5.98
C ASN A 132 -8.64 -5.33 -5.39
N THR A 133 -9.50 -6.32 -5.10
CA THR A 133 -10.80 -6.09 -4.45
C THR A 133 -10.65 -5.40 -3.10
N ALA A 134 -9.71 -5.83 -2.25
CA ALA A 134 -9.50 -5.23 -0.93
C ALA A 134 -9.03 -3.77 -1.01
N PHE A 135 -8.14 -3.47 -1.95
CA PHE A 135 -7.55 -2.12 -2.07
C PHE A 135 -8.42 -1.15 -2.88
N THR A 136 -9.35 -1.63 -3.69
CA THR A 136 -10.29 -0.77 -4.43
C THR A 136 -11.39 -0.28 -3.48
N PRO A 137 -11.69 1.02 -3.41
CA PRO A 137 -12.84 1.53 -2.68
C PRO A 137 -14.16 1.01 -3.27
N THR A 138 -15.10 0.65 -2.40
CA THR A 138 -16.45 0.26 -2.84
C THR A 138 -17.27 1.47 -3.29
N GLU A 139 -18.28 1.26 -4.14
CA GLU A 139 -19.20 2.34 -4.56
C GLU A 139 -19.81 3.05 -3.36
N SER A 140 -20.27 2.30 -2.35
CA SER A 140 -20.84 2.88 -1.13
C SER A 140 -19.84 3.73 -0.33
N GLN A 141 -18.55 3.39 -0.35
CA GLN A 141 -17.51 4.23 0.25
C GLN A 141 -17.30 5.52 -0.55
N VAL A 142 -17.28 5.42 -1.87
CA VAL A 142 -17.13 6.58 -2.76
C VAL A 142 -18.30 7.54 -2.57
N ASP A 143 -19.53 7.03 -2.57
CA ASP A 143 -20.75 7.83 -2.36
C ASP A 143 -20.74 8.52 -1.00
N PHE A 144 -20.40 7.79 0.06
CA PHE A 144 -20.30 8.36 1.41
C PHE A 144 -19.27 9.48 1.48
N TYR A 145 -18.06 9.26 0.98
CA TYR A 145 -17.00 10.26 1.03
C TYR A 145 -17.21 11.42 0.06
N THR A 146 -17.98 11.25 -1.00
CA THR A 146 -18.43 12.36 -1.85
C THR A 146 -19.37 13.27 -1.06
N GLN A 147 -20.35 12.70 -0.36
CA GLN A 147 -21.24 13.48 0.52
C GLN A 147 -20.48 14.17 1.66
N VAL A 148 -19.48 13.49 2.27
CA VAL A 148 -18.60 14.09 3.29
C VAL A 148 -17.94 15.36 2.74
N ARG A 149 -17.41 15.31 1.53
CA ARG A 149 -16.78 16.46 0.87
C ARG A 149 -17.75 17.63 0.64
N ASP A 150 -18.96 17.32 0.17
CA ASP A 150 -19.99 18.32 -0.11
C ASP A 150 -20.43 19.03 1.19
N VAL A 151 -20.68 18.27 2.25
CA VAL A 151 -21.08 18.81 3.56
C VAL A 151 -19.95 19.63 4.17
N PHE A 152 -18.71 19.17 4.08
CA PHE A 152 -17.55 19.91 4.60
C PHE A 152 -17.30 21.22 3.83
N ALA A 153 -17.42 21.19 2.50
CA ALA A 153 -17.28 22.40 1.68
C ALA A 153 -18.33 23.47 2.05
N GLN A 154 -19.58 23.05 2.31
CA GLN A 154 -20.64 23.96 2.78
C GLN A 154 -20.32 24.52 4.18
N ALA A 155 -19.79 23.70 5.08
CA ALA A 155 -19.40 24.13 6.43
C ALA A 155 -18.26 25.16 6.36
N ILE A 156 -17.24 24.95 5.54
CA ILE A 156 -16.17 25.92 5.33
C ILE A 156 -16.72 27.25 4.76
N ALA A 157 -17.63 27.18 3.79
CA ALA A 157 -18.26 28.37 3.23
C ALA A 157 -19.08 29.15 4.27
N ALA A 158 -19.67 28.47 5.29
CA ALA A 158 -20.37 29.04 6.42
C ALA A 158 -19.43 29.49 7.57
N GLY A 159 -18.10 29.38 7.42
CA GLY A 159 -17.11 29.83 8.41
C GLY A 159 -16.85 28.83 9.55
N THR A 160 -17.19 27.55 9.37
CA THR A 160 -16.90 26.52 10.37
C THR A 160 -16.01 25.41 9.77
N ALA A 161 -15.03 24.92 10.55
CA ALA A 161 -14.09 23.88 10.15
C ALA A 161 -14.45 22.48 10.70
N ALA A 162 -15.65 22.34 11.27
CA ALA A 162 -16.16 21.07 11.77
C ALA A 162 -17.69 21.03 11.65
N VAL A 163 -18.25 19.90 11.22
CA VAL A 163 -19.71 19.74 11.04
C VAL A 163 -20.13 18.30 11.34
N PRO A 164 -21.26 18.07 12.04
CA PRO A 164 -21.79 16.73 12.22
C PRO A 164 -22.41 16.22 10.92
N PHE A 165 -22.09 14.97 10.53
CA PHE A 165 -22.68 14.27 9.40
C PHE A 165 -22.73 12.77 9.67
N ALA A 166 -23.87 12.12 9.42
CA ALA A 166 -24.08 10.68 9.59
C ALA A 166 -23.61 10.13 10.95
N GLY A 167 -23.83 10.88 12.03
CA GLY A 167 -23.44 10.51 13.40
C GLY A 167 -21.95 10.65 13.70
N ARG A 168 -21.18 11.31 12.84
CA ARG A 168 -19.75 11.57 12.99
C ARG A 168 -19.45 13.06 12.90
N MET A 169 -18.32 13.48 13.49
CA MET A 169 -17.77 14.81 13.27
C MET A 169 -16.87 14.78 12.04
N ILE A 170 -17.18 15.64 11.08
CA ILE A 170 -16.37 15.85 9.87
C ILE A 170 -15.52 17.10 10.07
N ASP A 171 -14.23 16.95 9.91
CA ASP A 171 -13.22 17.99 10.02
C ASP A 171 -12.18 17.83 8.89
N VAL A 172 -11.12 18.64 8.92
CA VAL A 172 -10.08 18.64 7.89
C VAL A 172 -9.46 17.26 7.66
N PRO A 173 -9.02 16.48 8.68
CA PRO A 173 -8.49 15.13 8.47
C PRO A 173 -9.46 14.18 7.75
N VAL A 174 -10.76 14.28 8.06
CA VAL A 174 -11.79 13.43 7.42
C VAL A 174 -12.00 13.83 5.96
N ASP A 175 -11.99 15.13 5.62
CA ASP A 175 -12.05 15.61 4.24
C ASP A 175 -10.81 15.20 3.44
N GLU A 176 -9.62 15.31 4.01
CA GLU A 176 -8.39 14.84 3.35
C GLU A 176 -8.43 13.33 3.06
N TRP A 177 -8.95 12.53 3.99
CA TRP A 177 -9.16 11.11 3.74
C TRP A 177 -10.20 10.86 2.65
N ALA A 178 -11.28 11.63 2.61
CA ALA A 178 -12.30 11.53 1.56
C ALA A 178 -11.70 11.77 0.16
N LYS A 179 -10.81 12.77 0.02
CA LYS A 179 -10.07 13.01 -1.23
C LYS A 179 -9.26 11.80 -1.67
N VAL A 180 -8.56 11.16 -0.72
CA VAL A 180 -7.76 9.96 -1.01
C VAL A 180 -8.64 8.81 -1.51
N VAL A 181 -9.78 8.55 -0.87
CA VAL A 181 -10.69 7.48 -1.29
C VAL A 181 -11.22 7.72 -2.70
N ILE A 182 -11.69 8.92 -3.00
CA ILE A 182 -12.24 9.27 -4.31
C ILE A 182 -11.16 9.19 -5.40
N ALA A 183 -9.96 9.74 -5.14
CA ALA A 183 -8.85 9.67 -6.07
C ALA A 183 -8.40 8.23 -6.34
N THR A 184 -8.37 7.38 -5.30
CA THR A 184 -8.03 5.96 -5.44
C THR A 184 -9.07 5.24 -6.31
N SER A 185 -10.36 5.47 -6.10
CA SER A 185 -11.42 4.89 -6.92
C SER A 185 -11.28 5.29 -8.39
N THR A 186 -11.04 6.57 -8.66
CA THR A 186 -10.82 7.07 -10.02
C THR A 186 -9.62 6.39 -10.69
N ALA A 187 -8.50 6.26 -9.99
CA ALA A 187 -7.30 5.59 -10.50
C ALA A 187 -7.55 4.10 -10.78
N CYS A 188 -8.28 3.40 -9.91
CA CYS A 188 -8.66 1.99 -10.12
C CYS A 188 -9.53 1.84 -11.36
N SER A 189 -10.56 2.67 -11.51
CA SER A 189 -11.48 2.64 -12.67
C SER A 189 -10.75 2.92 -13.97
N LEU A 190 -9.84 3.90 -14.00
CA LEU A 190 -9.01 4.19 -15.16
C LEU A 190 -8.15 2.97 -15.54
N ARG A 191 -7.49 2.37 -14.58
CA ARG A 191 -6.63 1.20 -14.78
C ARG A 191 -7.41 -0.01 -15.31
N ASP A 192 -8.62 -0.23 -14.80
CA ASP A 192 -9.47 -1.33 -15.27
C ASP A 192 -9.97 -1.09 -16.70
N SER A 193 -10.29 0.16 -17.07
CA SER A 193 -10.63 0.54 -18.46
C SER A 193 -9.45 0.31 -19.41
N GLU A 194 -8.23 0.68 -19.01
CA GLU A 194 -7.01 0.43 -19.80
C GLU A 194 -6.77 -1.07 -20.02
N LYS A 195 -6.95 -1.89 -18.97
CA LYS A 195 -6.84 -3.35 -19.10
C LYS A 195 -7.86 -3.92 -20.07
N GLN A 196 -9.12 -3.48 -19.97
CA GLN A 196 -10.18 -3.95 -20.83
C GLN A 196 -9.87 -3.61 -22.30
N THR A 197 -9.46 -2.38 -22.58
CA THR A 197 -9.05 -1.96 -23.92
C THR A 197 -7.89 -2.80 -24.46
N ALA A 198 -6.89 -3.09 -23.61
CA ALA A 198 -5.75 -3.92 -24.02
C ALA A 198 -6.14 -5.37 -24.30
N LEU A 199 -7.07 -5.95 -23.54
CA LEU A 199 -7.60 -7.30 -23.76
C LEU A 199 -8.39 -7.39 -25.07
N GLU A 200 -9.21 -6.41 -25.36
CA GLU A 200 -9.98 -6.32 -26.62
C GLU A 200 -9.05 -6.23 -27.83
N ALA A 201 -8.02 -5.37 -27.75
CA ALA A 201 -7.02 -5.23 -28.81
C ALA A 201 -6.19 -6.50 -29.03
N ALA A 202 -5.92 -7.29 -27.97
CA ALA A 202 -5.19 -8.54 -28.08
C ALA A 202 -6.03 -9.71 -28.60
N SER A 203 -7.36 -9.55 -28.64
CA SER A 203 -8.32 -10.57 -29.08
C SER A 203 -8.80 -10.34 -30.53
N ALA A 204 -8.46 -9.21 -31.12
CA ALA A 204 -8.78 -8.79 -32.48
C ALA A 204 -7.67 -9.14 -33.47
#